data_77f8149da15e43f0bfe423a73ee6f646
#
_entry.id   77f8149da15e43f0bfe423a73ee6f646
#
_cell.length_a   1.000
_cell.length_b   1.000
_cell.length_c   1.000
_cell.angle_alpha   90.00
_cell.angle_beta   90.00
_cell.angle_gamma   90.00
#
_symmetry.space_group_name_H-M   'P 1'
#
loop_
_entity.id
_entity.type
_entity.pdbx_description
1 polymer ?
#
loop_
_entity_poly.entity_id
_entity_poly.type
_entity_poly.pdbx_seq_one_letter_code
_entity_poly.pdbx_strand_id
1 'polypeptide(L)'
;CDRDTLANQRKIYTVSCGNHNGPSATFVDNDHIVFRDSINKLSAFRILNVHTGETKYGPIFAKESHCAENGWYPFSISEAFLGANPDYPEIDRCGIYLLNLASGEIKRVADKDTVYNMVVEHGCVPNDWTTSMSHVQLNPSATRVMMRLSVENCPVFGALGCIDIETGKTHVIPDKPVHQLWFDDDSYMATRQYC
;
A
#
# COMPACT_ATOMS: atom_id res chain seq x y z
N CYS A 1 -17.66 6.50 18.91
CA CYS A 1 -19.10 6.80 19.02
C CYS A 1 -19.89 5.50 19.16
N ASP A 2 -21.10 5.62 19.66
CA ASP A 2 -22.04 4.50 19.66
C ASP A 2 -22.52 4.22 18.24
N ARG A 3 -22.44 2.95 17.81
CA ARG A 3 -22.71 2.57 16.42
C ARG A 3 -24.17 2.76 16.03
N ASP A 4 -25.09 2.48 16.93
CA ASP A 4 -26.52 2.44 16.62
C ASP A 4 -27.18 3.80 16.72
N THR A 5 -26.68 4.66 17.60
CA THR A 5 -27.22 6.01 17.85
C THR A 5 -26.34 7.12 17.29
N LEU A 6 -25.12 6.83 16.90
CA LEU A 6 -24.07 7.80 16.58
C LEU A 6 -23.82 8.82 17.69
N ALA A 7 -24.18 8.47 18.93
CA ALA A 7 -23.90 9.29 20.09
C ALA A 7 -22.41 9.28 20.46
N ASN A 8 -22.00 10.25 21.27
CA ASN A 8 -20.63 10.36 21.78
C ASN A 8 -19.56 10.46 20.67
N GLN A 9 -19.90 11.09 19.56
CA GLN A 9 -18.93 11.38 18.52
C GLN A 9 -17.83 12.28 19.05
N ARG A 10 -16.59 11.93 18.77
CA ARG A 10 -15.43 12.77 19.07
C ARG A 10 -14.50 12.83 17.88
N LYS A 11 -13.86 13.96 17.69
CA LYS A 11 -12.80 14.13 16.73
C LYS A 11 -11.51 13.54 17.31
N ILE A 12 -10.93 12.54 16.64
CA ILE A 12 -9.68 11.90 17.06
C ILE A 12 -8.45 12.47 16.32
N TYR A 13 -8.65 12.94 15.08
CA TYR A 13 -7.56 13.54 14.30
C TYR A 13 -8.10 14.49 13.22
N THR A 14 -7.21 15.32 12.66
CA THR A 14 -7.47 16.14 11.48
C THR A 14 -6.41 15.85 10.44
N VAL A 15 -6.83 15.39 9.27
CA VAL A 15 -5.93 15.13 8.14
C VAL A 15 -5.93 16.30 7.16
N SER A 16 -4.80 16.51 6.50
CA SER A 16 -4.71 17.40 5.34
C SER A 16 -4.62 16.55 4.10
N CYS A 17 -5.75 16.17 3.53
CA CYS A 17 -5.74 15.42 2.27
C CYS A 17 -6.41 16.24 1.16
N GLY A 18 -5.71 16.38 0.05
CA GLY A 18 -6.20 17.08 -1.15
C GLY A 18 -6.75 16.18 -2.24
N ASN A 19 -6.95 14.90 -1.97
CA ASN A 19 -7.34 13.92 -2.98
C ASN A 19 -8.86 13.66 -2.97
N HIS A 20 -9.41 13.38 -4.13
CA HIS A 20 -10.83 13.02 -4.29
C HIS A 20 -11.24 11.75 -3.53
N ASN A 21 -10.29 10.92 -3.15
CA ASN A 21 -10.53 9.67 -2.41
C ASN A 21 -10.62 9.86 -0.89
N GLY A 22 -10.44 11.09 -0.39
CA GLY A 22 -10.43 11.36 1.05
C GLY A 22 -9.25 10.70 1.80
N PRO A 23 -9.34 10.59 3.12
CA PRO A 23 -8.25 10.07 3.97
C PRO A 23 -8.07 8.55 3.90
N SER A 24 -8.92 7.81 3.21
CA SER A 24 -8.86 6.33 3.09
C SER A 24 -8.62 5.63 4.43
N ALA A 25 -9.39 5.97 5.45
CA ALA A 25 -9.22 5.42 6.78
C ALA A 25 -9.73 3.98 6.84
N THR A 26 -8.92 3.07 7.38
CA THR A 26 -9.26 1.65 7.54
C THR A 26 -8.75 1.15 8.88
N PHE A 27 -9.52 0.30 9.55
CA PHE A 27 -9.04 -0.40 10.74
C PHE A 27 -7.93 -1.39 10.37
N VAL A 28 -6.85 -1.38 11.15
CA VAL A 28 -5.74 -2.35 11.04
C VAL A 28 -5.80 -3.38 12.16
N ASP A 29 -6.46 -3.06 13.25
CA ASP A 29 -6.87 -3.93 14.34
C ASP A 29 -8.05 -3.31 15.10
N ASN A 30 -8.43 -3.86 16.26
CA ASN A 30 -9.58 -3.38 17.04
C ASN A 30 -9.39 -1.96 17.63
N ASP A 31 -8.15 -1.53 17.81
CA ASP A 31 -7.78 -0.31 18.50
C ASP A 31 -7.12 0.75 17.61
N HIS A 32 -6.72 0.37 16.40
CA HIS A 32 -5.95 1.24 15.53
C HIS A 32 -6.56 1.37 14.13
N ILE A 33 -6.45 2.58 13.60
CA ILE A 33 -6.76 2.88 12.19
C ILE A 33 -5.50 3.36 11.47
N VAL A 34 -5.36 2.97 10.22
CA VAL A 34 -4.46 3.62 9.28
C VAL A 34 -5.26 4.65 8.48
N PHE A 35 -4.67 5.77 8.20
CA PHE A 35 -5.25 6.76 7.28
C PHE A 35 -4.15 7.47 6.49
N ARG A 36 -4.55 7.98 5.33
CA ARG A 36 -3.68 8.78 4.49
C ARG A 36 -3.71 10.24 4.94
N ASP A 37 -2.53 10.84 4.95
CA ASP A 37 -2.31 12.26 5.20
C ASP A 37 -1.54 12.87 4.01
N SER A 38 -1.54 14.18 3.91
CA SER A 38 -0.72 14.92 2.95
C SER A 38 0.09 15.97 3.70
N ILE A 39 1.40 15.76 3.75
CA ILE A 39 2.33 16.62 4.47
C ILE A 39 3.28 17.24 3.43
N ASN A 40 3.30 18.57 3.35
CA ASN A 40 4.11 19.29 2.36
C ASN A 40 3.91 18.79 0.92
N LYS A 41 2.66 18.46 0.56
CA LYS A 41 2.25 17.88 -0.74
C LYS A 41 2.73 16.46 -1.01
N LEU A 42 3.41 15.82 -0.07
CA LEU A 42 3.75 14.40 -0.14
C LEU A 42 2.68 13.56 0.55
N SER A 43 2.35 12.44 -0.05
CA SER A 43 1.46 11.45 0.57
C SER A 43 2.19 10.74 1.70
N ALA A 44 1.52 10.59 2.82
CA ALA A 44 2.01 9.85 3.97
C ALA A 44 0.87 9.02 4.56
N PHE A 45 1.19 8.01 5.35
CA PHE A 45 0.21 7.35 6.20
C PHE A 45 0.61 7.45 7.69
N ARG A 46 -0.39 7.34 8.53
CA ARG A 46 -0.25 7.25 9.99
C ARG A 46 -1.10 6.12 10.51
N ILE A 47 -0.65 5.51 11.60
CA ILE A 47 -1.43 4.54 12.36
C ILE A 47 -1.68 5.12 13.74
N LEU A 48 -2.93 5.23 14.09
CA LEU A 48 -3.42 5.99 15.24
C LEU A 48 -4.30 5.10 16.11
N ASN A 49 -4.13 5.21 17.43
CA ASN A 49 -5.03 4.57 18.38
C ASN A 49 -6.36 5.33 18.43
N VAL A 50 -7.48 4.63 18.20
CA VAL A 50 -8.81 5.26 18.15
C VAL A 50 -9.33 5.70 19.51
N HIS A 51 -8.80 5.16 20.60
CA HIS A 51 -9.24 5.48 21.95
C HIS A 51 -8.50 6.69 22.51
N THR A 52 -7.20 6.78 22.29
CA THR A 52 -6.37 7.88 22.83
C THR A 52 -6.17 9.02 21.84
N GLY A 53 -6.23 8.76 20.53
CA GLY A 53 -5.86 9.71 19.49
C GLY A 53 -4.34 9.80 19.27
N GLU A 54 -3.56 8.98 19.93
CA GLU A 54 -2.10 8.98 19.80
C GLU A 54 -1.64 8.25 18.54
N THR A 55 -0.66 8.81 17.86
CA THR A 55 -0.01 8.16 16.72
C THR A 55 0.92 7.05 17.20
N LYS A 56 0.67 5.82 16.75
CA LYS A 56 1.53 4.66 17.03
C LYS A 56 2.71 4.60 16.06
N TYR A 57 2.44 4.79 14.76
CA TYR A 57 3.43 4.82 13.70
C TYR A 57 3.17 5.95 12.71
N GLY A 58 4.23 6.51 12.16
CA GLY A 58 4.18 7.56 11.14
C GLY A 58 4.40 8.97 11.69
N PRO A 59 4.46 9.97 10.78
CA PRO A 59 4.14 9.81 9.36
C PRO A 59 5.19 8.97 8.62
N ILE A 60 4.75 8.04 7.80
CA ILE A 60 5.60 7.35 6.83
C ILE A 60 5.20 7.83 5.45
N PHE A 61 6.13 8.47 4.74
CA PHE A 61 5.89 8.99 3.39
C PHE A 61 5.98 7.86 2.39
N ALA A 62 4.86 7.54 1.77
CA ALA A 62 4.72 6.39 0.89
C ALA A 62 3.59 6.58 -0.11
N LYS A 63 3.56 5.71 -1.12
CA LYS A 63 2.41 5.58 -2.02
C LYS A 63 1.23 4.94 -1.30
N GLU A 64 0.07 5.14 -1.90
CA GLU A 64 -1.19 4.57 -1.43
C GLU A 64 -1.12 3.06 -1.31
N SER A 65 -1.61 2.58 -0.18
CA SER A 65 -1.79 1.18 0.14
C SER A 65 -3.20 0.94 0.69
N HIS A 66 -3.53 -0.32 0.89
CA HIS A 66 -4.84 -0.73 1.39
C HIS A 66 -4.75 -1.34 2.79
N CYS A 67 -5.56 -2.36 3.06
CA CYS A 67 -5.72 -2.93 4.39
C CYS A 67 -4.45 -3.60 4.93
N ALA A 68 -4.34 -3.65 6.24
CA ALA A 68 -3.44 -4.54 6.93
C ALA A 68 -4.01 -5.96 6.93
N GLU A 69 -3.12 -6.95 6.84
CA GLU A 69 -3.48 -8.37 6.93
C GLU A 69 -2.50 -9.09 7.85
N ASN A 70 -3.02 -9.96 8.68
CA ASN A 70 -2.23 -10.78 9.61
C ASN A 70 -1.14 -10.01 10.38
N GLY A 71 -1.47 -8.80 10.86
CA GLY A 71 -0.56 -7.94 11.62
C GLY A 71 0.49 -7.19 10.79
N TRP A 72 0.42 -7.23 9.46
CA TRP A 72 1.31 -6.51 8.57
C TRP A 72 0.57 -5.46 7.74
N TYR A 73 1.16 -4.28 7.60
CA TYR A 73 0.67 -3.22 6.71
C TYR A 73 1.63 -3.03 5.54
N PRO A 74 1.16 -3.25 4.29
CA PRO A 74 2.00 -3.11 3.10
C PRO A 74 2.05 -1.65 2.65
N PHE A 75 3.17 -1.23 2.05
CA PHE A 75 3.31 0.07 1.40
C PHE A 75 4.42 0.04 0.35
N SER A 76 4.45 1.05 -0.52
CA SER A 76 5.51 1.18 -1.53
C SER A 76 6.19 2.53 -1.47
N ILE A 77 7.49 2.50 -1.71
CA ILE A 77 8.36 3.67 -1.78
C ILE A 77 8.81 3.87 -3.22
N SER A 78 8.51 5.04 -3.76
CA SER A 78 9.08 5.53 -5.02
C SER A 78 10.15 6.57 -4.76
N GLU A 79 10.85 6.97 -5.81
CA GLU A 79 11.95 7.95 -5.72
C GLU A 79 11.54 9.27 -5.05
N ALA A 80 10.28 9.69 -5.21
CA ALA A 80 9.75 10.89 -4.57
C ALA A 80 9.75 10.84 -3.03
N PHE A 81 9.84 9.66 -2.44
CA PHE A 81 9.82 9.46 -0.99
C PHE A 81 11.19 9.09 -0.40
N LEU A 82 12.21 8.90 -1.24
CA LEU A 82 13.57 8.65 -0.77
C LEU A 82 14.08 9.85 0.02
N GLY A 83 14.61 9.58 1.22
CA GLY A 83 15.06 10.62 2.15
C GLY A 83 13.94 11.36 2.89
N ALA A 84 12.67 11.10 2.60
CA ALA A 84 11.54 11.69 3.32
C ALA A 84 11.24 11.00 4.66
N ASN A 85 11.83 9.83 4.92
CA ASN A 85 11.61 9.00 6.09
C ASN A 85 12.84 8.88 6.99
N PRO A 86 13.40 9.97 7.54
CA PRO A 86 14.65 9.91 8.31
C PRO A 86 14.55 9.09 9.60
N ASP A 87 13.35 8.96 10.17
CA ASP A 87 13.08 8.17 11.38
C ASP A 87 12.96 6.66 11.11
N TYR A 88 13.01 6.25 9.84
CA TYR A 88 12.85 4.87 9.38
C TYR A 88 14.02 4.47 8.47
N PRO A 89 15.20 4.20 9.02
CA PRO A 89 16.41 3.92 8.24
C PRO A 89 16.33 2.66 7.37
N GLU A 90 15.39 1.75 7.66
CA GLU A 90 15.11 0.56 6.85
C GLU A 90 14.53 0.92 5.46
N ILE A 91 13.97 2.14 5.32
CA ILE A 91 13.44 2.66 4.06
C ILE A 91 14.58 3.34 3.28
N ASP A 92 15.50 2.54 2.77
CA ASP A 92 16.75 2.99 2.14
C ASP A 92 16.68 3.12 0.61
N ARG A 93 15.69 2.52 -0.03
CA ARG A 93 15.52 2.51 -1.51
C ARG A 93 14.08 2.31 -1.95
N CYS A 94 13.85 2.48 -3.26
CA CYS A 94 12.55 2.19 -3.88
C CYS A 94 12.19 0.71 -3.77
N GLY A 95 10.94 0.42 -3.46
CA GLY A 95 10.50 -0.95 -3.31
C GLY A 95 9.16 -1.10 -2.60
N ILE A 96 8.86 -2.33 -2.26
CA ILE A 96 7.68 -2.73 -1.50
C ILE A 96 8.12 -3.14 -0.11
N TYR A 97 7.43 -2.61 0.88
CA TYR A 97 7.74 -2.78 2.29
C TYR A 97 6.53 -3.26 3.07
N LEU A 98 6.78 -3.92 4.18
CA LEU A 98 5.79 -4.30 5.18
C LEU A 98 6.18 -3.71 6.52
N LEU A 99 5.21 -3.12 7.22
CA LEU A 99 5.31 -2.68 8.61
C LEU A 99 4.61 -3.69 9.50
N ASN A 100 5.31 -4.29 10.45
CA ASN A 100 4.72 -5.11 11.49
C ASN A 100 4.02 -4.22 12.53
N LEU A 101 2.73 -4.38 12.70
CA LEU A 101 1.92 -3.52 13.56
C LEU A 101 2.16 -3.74 15.06
N ALA A 102 2.69 -4.89 15.45
CA ALA A 102 2.99 -5.20 16.85
C ALA A 102 4.38 -4.70 17.24
N SER A 103 5.41 -5.03 16.45
CA SER A 103 6.82 -4.73 16.77
C SER A 103 7.32 -3.39 16.23
N GLY A 104 6.71 -2.86 15.16
CA GLY A 104 7.21 -1.71 14.41
C GLY A 104 8.31 -2.10 13.40
N GLU A 105 8.63 -3.37 13.26
CA GLU A 105 9.60 -3.85 12.28
C GLU A 105 9.17 -3.45 10.86
N ILE A 106 10.09 -2.89 10.09
CA ILE A 106 9.92 -2.63 8.67
C ILE A 106 10.84 -3.57 7.90
N LYS A 107 10.26 -4.35 6.99
CA LYS A 107 11.02 -5.21 6.08
C LYS A 107 10.71 -4.90 4.63
N ARG A 108 11.71 -4.94 3.76
CA ARG A 108 11.54 -4.85 2.30
C ARG A 108 11.24 -6.24 1.75
N VAL A 109 10.17 -6.33 0.95
CA VAL A 109 9.75 -7.55 0.25
C VAL A 109 10.38 -7.63 -1.13
N ALA A 110 10.39 -6.50 -1.85
CA ALA A 110 10.95 -6.40 -3.18
C ALA A 110 11.52 -5.00 -3.41
N ASP A 111 12.64 -4.91 -4.08
CA ASP A 111 13.16 -3.64 -4.58
C ASP A 111 12.64 -3.33 -5.98
N LYS A 112 13.00 -2.14 -6.48
CA LYS A 112 12.64 -1.67 -7.81
C LYS A 112 13.07 -2.64 -8.91
N ASP A 113 14.27 -3.20 -8.80
CA ASP A 113 14.84 -4.07 -9.83
C ASP A 113 14.14 -5.44 -9.88
N THR A 114 13.78 -5.98 -8.73
CA THR A 114 12.94 -7.19 -8.62
C THR A 114 11.61 -7.00 -9.35
N VAL A 115 10.93 -5.87 -9.11
CA VAL A 115 9.66 -5.57 -9.75
C VAL A 115 9.84 -5.32 -11.26
N TYR A 116 10.92 -4.66 -11.67
CA TYR A 116 11.25 -4.45 -13.07
C TYR A 116 11.44 -5.78 -13.81
N ASN A 117 12.30 -6.64 -13.29
CA ASN A 117 12.59 -7.94 -13.90
C ASN A 117 11.33 -8.80 -13.99
N MET A 118 10.51 -8.84 -12.94
CA MET A 118 9.22 -9.53 -12.96
C MET A 118 8.35 -9.10 -14.14
N VAL A 119 8.24 -7.81 -14.38
CA VAL A 119 7.37 -7.27 -15.45
C VAL A 119 7.94 -7.63 -16.83
N VAL A 120 9.26 -7.51 -17.02
CA VAL A 120 9.95 -7.83 -18.26
C VAL A 120 9.88 -9.32 -18.56
N GLU A 121 10.12 -10.19 -17.60
CA GLU A 121 10.03 -11.66 -17.73
C GLU A 121 8.66 -12.14 -18.18
N HIS A 122 7.61 -11.40 -17.82
CA HIS A 122 6.24 -11.69 -18.27
C HIS A 122 5.85 -10.97 -19.56
N GLY A 123 6.82 -10.43 -20.28
CA GLY A 123 6.61 -9.83 -21.61
C GLY A 123 5.95 -8.46 -21.59
N CYS A 124 5.91 -7.80 -20.44
CA CYS A 124 5.40 -6.44 -20.31
C CYS A 124 6.54 -5.43 -20.47
N VAL A 125 6.24 -4.26 -21.01
CA VAL A 125 7.20 -3.15 -21.10
C VAL A 125 6.89 -2.16 -19.98
N PRO A 126 7.80 -1.97 -19.01
CA PRO A 126 7.58 -1.01 -17.94
C PRO A 126 7.55 0.42 -18.49
N ASN A 127 6.68 1.24 -17.92
CA ASN A 127 6.54 2.64 -18.26
C ASN A 127 7.38 3.48 -17.28
N ASP A 128 6.77 4.24 -16.38
CA ASP A 128 7.47 5.04 -15.39
C ASP A 128 7.62 4.29 -14.07
N TRP A 129 8.83 3.84 -13.75
CA TRP A 129 9.11 3.06 -12.53
C TRP A 129 9.04 3.87 -11.26
N THR A 130 9.19 5.17 -11.32
CA THR A 130 9.12 6.02 -10.12
C THR A 130 7.72 6.04 -9.52
N THR A 131 6.72 5.79 -10.36
CA THR A 131 5.31 5.84 -9.99
C THR A 131 4.56 4.53 -10.15
N SER A 132 5.22 3.47 -10.62
CA SER A 132 4.54 2.26 -11.08
C SER A 132 4.06 1.30 -10.00
N MET A 133 4.69 1.30 -8.83
CA MET A 133 4.29 0.42 -7.72
C MET A 133 3.28 1.14 -6.83
N SER A 134 2.01 0.81 -6.95
CA SER A 134 0.95 1.44 -6.16
C SER A 134 -0.15 0.45 -5.77
N HIS A 135 -1.05 0.86 -4.89
CA HIS A 135 -2.19 0.05 -4.44
C HIS A 135 -1.74 -1.34 -3.96
N VAL A 136 -0.69 -1.34 -3.14
CA VAL A 136 -0.12 -2.58 -2.60
C VAL A 136 -1.11 -3.21 -1.62
N GLN A 137 -1.31 -4.52 -1.74
CA GLN A 137 -2.23 -5.28 -0.90
C GLN A 137 -1.60 -6.61 -0.51
N LEU A 138 -1.85 -7.05 0.71
CA LEU A 138 -1.54 -8.42 1.14
C LEU A 138 -2.75 -9.33 0.95
N ASN A 139 -2.51 -10.61 0.68
CA ASN A 139 -3.52 -11.63 0.84
C ASN A 139 -3.82 -11.87 2.35
N PRO A 140 -4.94 -12.49 2.73
CA PRO A 140 -5.34 -12.63 4.13
C PRO A 140 -4.29 -13.24 5.05
N SER A 141 -3.51 -14.21 4.58
CA SER A 141 -2.42 -14.82 5.37
C SER A 141 -1.12 -14.00 5.41
N ALA A 142 -1.04 -12.88 4.66
CA ALA A 142 0.16 -12.05 4.48
C ALA A 142 1.37 -12.80 3.92
N THR A 143 1.13 -13.80 3.07
CA THR A 143 2.17 -14.58 2.38
C THR A 143 2.45 -14.07 0.97
N ARG A 144 1.55 -13.30 0.39
CA ARG A 144 1.70 -12.72 -0.95
C ARG A 144 1.36 -11.24 -0.94
N VAL A 145 2.08 -10.50 -1.75
CA VAL A 145 1.82 -9.08 -2.00
C VAL A 145 1.41 -8.87 -3.45
N MET A 146 0.31 -8.15 -3.65
CA MET A 146 -0.19 -7.74 -4.96
C MET A 146 -0.06 -6.22 -5.11
N MET A 147 0.28 -5.75 -6.30
CA MET A 147 0.43 -4.33 -6.59
C MET A 147 -0.03 -3.99 -8.00
N ARG A 148 -0.40 -2.75 -8.21
CA ARG A 148 -0.54 -2.18 -9.55
C ARG A 148 0.80 -1.75 -10.10
N LEU A 149 1.00 -2.05 -11.38
CA LEU A 149 2.20 -1.75 -12.13
C LEU A 149 1.83 -0.89 -13.36
N SER A 150 2.56 0.18 -13.61
CA SER A 150 2.46 0.91 -14.87
C SER A 150 3.27 0.20 -15.93
N VAL A 151 2.66 -0.06 -17.06
CA VAL A 151 3.32 -0.65 -18.23
C VAL A 151 3.02 0.19 -19.47
N GLU A 152 3.87 0.09 -20.47
CA GLU A 152 3.69 0.78 -21.74
C GLU A 152 2.37 0.36 -22.39
N ASN A 153 1.77 1.22 -23.17
CA ASN A 153 0.45 1.04 -23.79
C ASN A 153 -0.75 0.95 -22.81
N CYS A 154 -0.52 1.20 -21.53
CA CYS A 154 -1.60 1.39 -20.57
C CYS A 154 -1.24 2.49 -19.56
N PRO A 155 -1.35 3.76 -19.93
CA PRO A 155 -0.83 4.89 -19.15
C PRO A 155 -1.52 5.10 -17.79
N VAL A 156 -2.73 4.59 -17.61
CA VAL A 156 -3.50 4.77 -16.37
C VAL A 156 -3.38 3.52 -15.48
N PHE A 157 -3.59 2.35 -16.05
CA PHE A 157 -3.54 1.08 -15.34
C PHE A 157 -2.81 0.06 -16.23
N GLY A 158 -1.74 -0.52 -15.77
CA GLY A 158 -0.93 -1.41 -16.59
C GLY A 158 -1.22 -2.88 -16.35
N ALA A 159 -0.62 -3.42 -15.32
CA ALA A 159 -0.72 -4.83 -14.95
C ALA A 159 -0.96 -4.95 -13.44
N LEU A 160 -1.38 -6.12 -12.99
CA LEU A 160 -1.19 -6.55 -11.60
C LEU A 160 0.05 -7.43 -11.51
N GLY A 161 0.91 -7.11 -10.57
CA GLY A 161 2.00 -7.98 -10.14
C GLY A 161 1.65 -8.65 -8.82
N CYS A 162 2.09 -9.89 -8.65
CA CYS A 162 2.00 -10.61 -7.40
C CYS A 162 3.34 -11.25 -7.09
N ILE A 163 3.79 -11.15 -5.85
CA ILE A 163 5.04 -11.73 -5.35
C ILE A 163 4.71 -12.58 -4.13
N ASP A 164 5.12 -13.83 -4.15
CA ASP A 164 5.16 -14.69 -2.97
C ASP A 164 6.33 -14.25 -2.10
N ILE A 165 6.06 -13.92 -0.84
CA ILE A 165 7.02 -13.24 0.05
C ILE A 165 8.14 -14.17 0.50
N GLU A 166 7.86 -15.46 0.64
CA GLU A 166 8.84 -16.44 1.10
C GLU A 166 9.74 -16.92 -0.05
N THR A 167 9.13 -17.27 -1.17
CA THR A 167 9.84 -17.88 -2.29
C THR A 167 10.36 -16.90 -3.33
N GLY A 168 9.87 -15.65 -3.31
CA GLY A 168 10.13 -14.67 -4.34
C GLY A 168 9.47 -14.96 -5.70
N LYS A 169 8.63 -16.00 -5.78
CA LYS A 169 7.94 -16.36 -7.03
C LYS A 169 6.99 -15.24 -7.45
N THR A 170 7.04 -14.89 -8.71
CA THR A 170 6.29 -13.79 -9.30
C THR A 170 5.20 -14.25 -10.24
N HIS A 171 4.16 -13.44 -10.35
CA HIS A 171 3.09 -13.60 -11.34
C HIS A 171 2.63 -12.21 -11.81
N VAL A 172 2.36 -12.07 -13.11
CA VAL A 172 1.89 -10.82 -13.70
C VAL A 172 0.64 -11.06 -14.55
N ILE A 173 -0.35 -10.20 -14.38
CA ILE A 173 -1.58 -10.18 -15.17
C ILE A 173 -1.61 -8.89 -15.96
N PRO A 174 -1.40 -8.96 -17.29
CA PRO A 174 -1.23 -7.77 -18.13
C PRO A 174 -2.54 -7.13 -18.62
N ASP A 175 -3.70 -7.69 -18.29
CA ASP A 175 -5.00 -7.37 -18.89
C ASP A 175 -5.68 -6.09 -18.33
N LYS A 176 -4.89 -5.09 -17.95
CA LYS A 176 -5.41 -3.80 -17.43
C LYS A 176 -6.40 -3.96 -16.26
N PRO A 177 -6.08 -4.77 -15.26
CA PRO A 177 -6.96 -4.91 -14.11
C PRO A 177 -6.93 -3.66 -13.22
N VAL A 178 -8.08 -3.31 -12.68
CA VAL A 178 -8.25 -2.18 -11.75
C VAL A 178 -9.16 -2.58 -10.60
N HIS A 179 -9.12 -1.81 -9.51
CA HIS A 179 -9.95 -2.07 -8.33
C HIS A 179 -9.81 -3.53 -7.83
N GLN A 180 -8.55 -3.97 -7.73
CA GLN A 180 -8.25 -5.30 -7.26
C GLN A 180 -8.51 -5.45 -5.76
N LEU A 181 -8.92 -6.63 -5.36
CA LEU A 181 -9.11 -7.04 -3.97
C LEU A 181 -8.86 -8.54 -3.85
N TRP A 182 -8.13 -8.97 -2.84
CA TRP A 182 -8.03 -10.37 -2.48
C TRP A 182 -9.38 -10.89 -1.97
N PHE A 183 -9.78 -12.05 -2.42
CA PHE A 183 -10.97 -12.75 -1.97
C PHE A 183 -10.61 -13.80 -0.91
N ASP A 184 -9.52 -14.51 -1.14
CA ASP A 184 -8.86 -15.44 -0.22
C ASP A 184 -7.34 -15.46 -0.51
N ASP A 185 -6.61 -16.44 0.02
CA ASP A 185 -5.17 -16.51 -0.15
C ASP A 185 -4.72 -16.82 -1.59
N ASP A 186 -5.57 -17.42 -2.40
CA ASP A 186 -5.23 -17.88 -3.74
C ASP A 186 -6.02 -17.20 -4.86
N SER A 187 -7.07 -16.45 -4.50
CA SER A 187 -7.96 -15.81 -5.47
C SER A 187 -8.18 -14.33 -5.18
N TYR A 188 -8.36 -13.55 -6.24
CA TYR A 188 -8.64 -12.13 -6.17
C TYR A 188 -9.72 -11.74 -7.18
N MET A 189 -10.36 -10.60 -6.93
CA MET A 189 -11.24 -9.92 -7.86
C MET A 189 -10.54 -8.68 -8.42
N ALA A 190 -10.79 -8.41 -9.69
CA ALA A 190 -10.43 -7.13 -10.28
C ALA A 190 -11.42 -6.79 -11.41
N THR A 191 -11.67 -5.51 -11.63
CA THR A 191 -12.41 -5.06 -12.82
C THR A 191 -11.42 -4.86 -13.96
N ARG A 192 -11.80 -5.24 -15.18
CA ARG A 192 -11.01 -4.95 -16.38
C ARG A 192 -11.40 -3.57 -16.93
N GLN A 193 -10.43 -2.74 -17.17
CA GLN A 193 -10.64 -1.47 -17.85
C GLN A 193 -10.47 -1.69 -19.36
N TYR A 194 -11.51 -1.34 -20.10
CA TYR A 194 -11.43 -1.23 -21.57
C TYR A 194 -11.12 0.24 -21.91
N CYS A 195 -10.02 0.43 -22.60
CA CYS A 195 -9.63 1.73 -23.17
C CYS A 195 -10.15 1.83 -24.61
#